data_5a56486c1df7e41921cf4186f68809fd
#
_entry.id   5a56486c1df7e41921cf4186f68809fd
#
_cell.length_a   1.000
_cell.length_b   1.000
_cell.length_c   1.000
_cell.angle_alpha   90.00
_cell.angle_beta   90.00
_cell.angle_gamma   90.00
#
_symmetry.space_group_name_H-M   'P 1'
#
loop_
_entity.id
_entity.type
_entity.pdbx_description
1 polymer ?
#
loop_
_entity_poly.entity_id
_entity_poly.type
_entity_poly.pdbx_seq_one_letter_code
_entity_poly.pdbx_strand_id
1 'polypeptide(L)'
;MIARVGCRSFQRIRPLMLSLGMLTFGAGSHAWADDYEYPHAHEPIGSVEQIYEGTMLPDLAVSTYRNIDRLFPSRTISAGGHAYPLPRYHKQLENVQFTWQDKKYDLFDYVALDSVTAMLVLKDGQIAYEIYQFGNTEKTRWMSMSEAKSITSTLVGAAIRDGYIKSVDDQVTDYVPRLKGTAYEGVTLRNVLMMASGVKWTEAFTDPQSDRRALLRAQMSQTPGAAMALMASRPRAAQPGTVNNYNTGEAQVLAEVVRSAVKMPLADYLTQKIWQPMGMEHDAKWWLDSPNGIEIGGSGISATLRDFGRFGMFFMNQGQIDGQSILPDGWVRQATSSTTLKDGKPLAYGYMWWPAQTEQSIKDGAYSAIGMQGQNIYVNPAQKVVIVTFGAQPKPLRRTLVSPVAFFDAVVAALD
;
A
#
# COMPACT_ATOMS: atom_id res chain seq x y z
N MET A 1 3.39 -101.51 24.03
CA MET A 1 2.63 -101.93 25.19
C MET A 1 1.60 -100.91 25.52
N ILE A 2 0.35 -101.21 25.19
CA ILE A 2 -0.84 -101.06 25.99
C ILE A 2 -1.10 -99.58 26.45
N ALA A 3 -2.02 -98.85 25.87
CA ALA A 3 -3.50 -98.88 25.94
C ALA A 3 -4.04 -97.90 27.03
N ARG A 4 -4.90 -97.04 26.74
CA ARG A 4 -6.36 -96.81 26.93
C ARG A 4 -6.65 -95.33 27.05
N VAL A 5 -7.44 -94.75 26.18
CA VAL A 5 -8.92 -94.56 26.13
C VAL A 5 -9.48 -93.84 27.39
N GLY A 6 -10.16 -92.72 27.13
CA GLY A 6 -11.03 -92.03 28.12
C GLY A 6 -11.61 -90.72 27.53
N CYS A 7 -12.63 -90.84 26.90
CA CYS A 7 -14.03 -90.37 26.84
C CYS A 7 -14.35 -88.95 27.31
N ARG A 8 -14.85 -88.17 26.34
CA ARG A 8 -16.01 -87.25 26.29
C ARG A 8 -16.30 -86.31 27.49
N SER A 9 -16.38 -85.01 27.14
CA SER A 9 -17.59 -84.24 27.47
C SER A 9 -17.75 -83.07 26.55
N PHE A 10 -18.93 -82.94 25.97
CA PHE A 10 -19.43 -81.82 25.14
C PHE A 10 -19.57 -80.58 26.00
N GLN A 11 -18.95 -79.43 25.59
CA GLN A 11 -19.37 -78.13 26.08
C GLN A 11 -19.64 -77.20 24.91
N ARG A 12 -20.74 -76.53 25.05
CA ARG A 12 -21.48 -75.65 24.10
C ARG A 12 -20.65 -74.54 23.55
N ILE A 13 -20.66 -74.38 22.25
CA ILE A 13 -20.14 -73.25 21.53
C ILE A 13 -21.13 -72.09 21.72
N ARG A 14 -20.68 -70.97 22.29
CA ARG A 14 -21.36 -69.67 22.25
C ARG A 14 -20.84 -68.91 21.04
N PRO A 15 -21.68 -68.23 20.23
CA PRO A 15 -21.21 -67.46 19.14
C PRO A 15 -20.60 -66.11 19.65
N LEU A 16 -19.37 -65.86 19.27
CA LEU A 16 -18.69 -64.59 19.46
C LEU A 16 -19.24 -63.57 18.41
N MET A 17 -19.97 -62.59 18.87
CA MET A 17 -20.33 -61.43 18.01
C MET A 17 -19.06 -60.67 17.72
N LEU A 18 -18.62 -60.67 16.46
CA LEU A 18 -17.64 -59.70 15.92
C LEU A 18 -18.33 -58.34 15.80
N SER A 19 -18.02 -57.41 16.68
CA SER A 19 -18.32 -56.01 16.48
C SER A 19 -17.35 -55.43 15.42
N LEU A 20 -17.91 -55.20 14.25
CA LEU A 20 -17.24 -54.46 13.15
C LEU A 20 -17.12 -52.99 13.58
N GLY A 21 -15.96 -52.61 14.12
CA GLY A 21 -15.61 -51.21 14.36
C GLY A 21 -15.40 -50.53 13.01
N MET A 22 -16.34 -49.65 12.60
CA MET A 22 -16.11 -48.69 11.53
C MET A 22 -14.99 -47.74 11.95
N LEU A 23 -13.78 -47.93 11.42
CA LEU A 23 -12.75 -46.92 11.37
C LEU A 23 -13.18 -45.87 10.35
N THR A 24 -13.77 -44.79 10.82
CA THR A 24 -13.91 -43.59 10.01
C THR A 24 -12.52 -43.01 9.78
N PHE A 25 -11.94 -43.24 8.61
CA PHE A 25 -10.82 -42.44 8.10
C PHE A 25 -11.36 -41.01 7.93
N GLY A 26 -11.09 -40.15 8.88
CA GLY A 26 -11.16 -38.71 8.68
C GLY A 26 -10.13 -38.37 7.62
N ALA A 27 -10.60 -38.11 6.38
CA ALA A 27 -9.80 -37.45 5.37
C ALA A 27 -9.52 -36.04 5.91
N GLY A 28 -8.44 -35.88 6.66
CA GLY A 28 -7.81 -34.59 6.89
C GLY A 28 -7.37 -34.12 5.54
N SER A 29 -8.10 -33.18 4.96
CA SER A 29 -7.60 -32.33 3.87
C SER A 29 -6.41 -31.55 4.42
N HIS A 30 -5.22 -32.13 4.36
CA HIS A 30 -4.00 -31.33 4.34
C HIS A 30 -4.09 -30.55 3.04
N ALA A 31 -4.60 -29.31 3.14
CA ALA A 31 -4.30 -28.32 2.15
C ALA A 31 -2.77 -28.24 2.11
N TRP A 32 -2.18 -28.75 1.05
CA TRP A 32 -0.81 -28.48 0.69
C TRP A 32 -0.78 -26.95 0.53
N ALA A 33 -0.27 -26.24 1.54
CA ALA A 33 0.25 -24.91 1.28
C ALA A 33 1.32 -25.15 0.22
N ASP A 34 1.04 -24.74 -1.00
CA ASP A 34 2.07 -24.65 -2.02
C ASP A 34 3.21 -23.88 -1.37
N ASP A 35 4.38 -24.51 -1.24
CA ASP A 35 5.63 -23.83 -0.88
C ASP A 35 6.02 -22.92 -2.07
N TYR A 36 5.16 -21.89 -2.29
CA TYR A 36 5.38 -20.92 -3.34
C TYR A 36 6.52 -20.01 -2.91
N GLU A 37 7.71 -20.33 -3.36
CA GLU A 37 8.85 -19.46 -3.22
C GLU A 37 8.69 -18.24 -4.14
N TYR A 38 8.85 -17.04 -3.57
CA TYR A 38 8.78 -15.80 -4.36
C TYR A 38 9.86 -15.81 -5.45
N PRO A 39 9.53 -15.65 -6.74
CA PRO A 39 10.45 -15.90 -7.85
C PRO A 39 11.73 -15.06 -7.84
N HIS A 40 11.69 -13.94 -7.14
CA HIS A 40 12.78 -12.96 -7.05
C HIS A 40 13.55 -13.01 -5.73
N ALA A 41 13.27 -13.98 -4.84
CA ALA A 41 13.78 -14.03 -3.47
C ALA A 41 15.32 -14.05 -3.37
N HIS A 42 16.01 -14.58 -4.37
CA HIS A 42 17.48 -14.74 -4.36
C HIS A 42 18.24 -13.73 -5.20
N GLU A 43 17.54 -12.76 -5.81
CA GLU A 43 18.21 -11.73 -6.59
C GLU A 43 19.13 -10.85 -5.73
N PRO A 44 20.23 -10.33 -6.28
CA PRO A 44 21.03 -9.33 -5.60
C PRO A 44 20.20 -8.06 -5.36
N ILE A 45 20.36 -7.46 -4.19
CA ILE A 45 19.69 -6.21 -3.83
C ILE A 45 20.72 -5.18 -3.37
N GLY A 46 20.40 -3.90 -3.60
CA GLY A 46 21.14 -2.77 -3.06
C GLY A 46 20.75 -2.48 -1.61
N SER A 47 21.17 -1.32 -1.12
CA SER A 47 20.79 -0.83 0.21
C SER A 47 19.73 0.28 0.14
N VAL A 48 19.09 0.53 1.28
CA VAL A 48 18.12 1.62 1.39
C VAL A 48 18.78 3.00 1.20
N GLU A 49 20.03 3.17 1.61
CA GLU A 49 20.78 4.40 1.37
C GLU A 49 20.94 4.66 -0.12
N GLN A 50 21.28 3.63 -0.91
CA GLN A 50 21.43 3.75 -2.35
C GLN A 50 20.11 4.16 -3.04
N ILE A 51 18.95 3.73 -2.50
CA ILE A 51 17.64 4.20 -2.98
C ILE A 51 17.53 5.71 -2.85
N TYR A 52 17.86 6.25 -1.66
CA TYR A 52 17.74 7.69 -1.38
C TYR A 52 18.83 8.54 -2.03
N GLU A 53 20.01 7.99 -2.24
CA GLU A 53 21.13 8.65 -2.93
C GLU A 53 20.99 8.60 -4.46
N GLY A 54 20.17 7.67 -4.96
CA GLY A 54 20.01 7.43 -6.38
C GLY A 54 21.32 6.95 -7.01
N THR A 55 22.00 6.00 -6.36
CA THR A 55 23.30 5.47 -6.78
C THR A 55 23.24 4.04 -7.31
N MET A 56 22.04 3.44 -7.39
CA MET A 56 21.87 2.12 -7.98
C MET A 56 21.89 2.17 -9.50
N LEU A 57 22.55 1.18 -10.11
CA LEU A 57 22.42 0.91 -11.54
C LEU A 57 21.03 0.30 -11.84
N PRO A 58 20.51 0.42 -13.07
CA PRO A 58 19.15 0.02 -13.41
C PRO A 58 18.76 -1.39 -12.98
N ASP A 59 19.60 -2.39 -13.30
CA ASP A 59 19.30 -3.79 -12.95
C ASP A 59 19.19 -4.00 -11.43
N LEU A 60 20.13 -3.40 -10.67
CA LEU A 60 20.12 -3.47 -9.22
C LEU A 60 18.93 -2.70 -8.62
N ALA A 61 18.50 -1.60 -9.25
CA ALA A 61 17.31 -0.87 -8.84
C ALA A 61 16.05 -1.73 -9.01
N VAL A 62 15.88 -2.36 -10.17
CA VAL A 62 14.74 -3.25 -10.45
C VAL A 62 14.69 -4.40 -9.45
N SER A 63 15.80 -5.14 -9.27
CA SER A 63 15.83 -6.26 -8.33
C SER A 63 15.64 -5.83 -6.87
N THR A 64 16.11 -4.64 -6.49
CA THR A 64 15.88 -4.08 -5.14
C THR A 64 14.41 -3.71 -4.95
N TYR A 65 13.79 -3.02 -5.93
CA TYR A 65 12.44 -2.47 -5.77
C TYR A 65 11.36 -3.57 -5.69
N ARG A 66 11.59 -4.73 -6.29
CA ARG A 66 10.71 -5.90 -6.13
C ARG A 66 11.02 -6.78 -4.91
N ASN A 67 12.09 -6.46 -4.17
CA ASN A 67 12.54 -7.18 -2.99
C ASN A 67 12.71 -6.27 -1.76
N ILE A 68 12.01 -5.15 -1.67
CA ILE A 68 12.20 -4.20 -0.56
C ILE A 68 11.87 -4.81 0.81
N ASP A 69 11.04 -5.84 0.85
CA ASP A 69 10.73 -6.59 2.06
C ASP A 69 11.95 -7.32 2.67
N ARG A 70 13.09 -7.38 1.94
CA ARG A 70 14.38 -7.88 2.44
C ARG A 70 15.27 -6.78 3.04
N LEU A 71 14.93 -5.51 2.87
CA LEU A 71 15.71 -4.37 3.40
C LEU A 71 15.44 -4.11 4.88
N PHE A 72 14.23 -4.40 5.33
CA PHE A 72 13.77 -4.23 6.71
C PHE A 72 12.86 -5.37 7.14
N PRO A 73 12.70 -5.65 8.45
CA PRO A 73 11.63 -6.48 8.93
C PRO A 73 10.30 -6.02 8.36
N SER A 74 9.45 -6.95 7.99
CA SER A 74 8.15 -6.65 7.40
C SER A 74 7.05 -7.50 8.02
N ARG A 75 5.82 -6.99 7.99
CA ARG A 75 4.61 -7.74 8.34
C ARG A 75 3.81 -8.02 7.08
N THR A 76 3.21 -9.20 7.03
CA THR A 76 2.36 -9.61 5.92
C THR A 76 1.00 -8.92 6.02
N ILE A 77 0.51 -8.41 4.89
CA ILE A 77 -0.88 -8.05 4.67
C ILE A 77 -1.47 -9.21 3.89
N SER A 78 -2.34 -10.00 4.52
CA SER A 78 -2.75 -11.29 3.97
C SER A 78 -3.90 -11.15 2.97
N ALA A 79 -3.80 -11.84 1.84
CA ALA A 79 -4.90 -12.01 0.89
C ALA A 79 -5.94 -13.00 1.42
N GLY A 80 -7.18 -12.90 0.94
CA GLY A 80 -8.31 -13.71 1.42
C GLY A 80 -8.53 -15.04 0.69
N GLY A 81 -7.69 -15.39 -0.27
CA GLY A 81 -7.84 -16.60 -1.08
C GLY A 81 -8.90 -16.54 -2.19
N HIS A 82 -9.67 -15.45 -2.28
CA HIS A 82 -10.64 -15.19 -3.35
C HIS A 82 -10.33 -13.85 -4.00
N ALA A 83 -9.66 -13.88 -5.17
CA ALA A 83 -9.33 -12.67 -5.90
C ALA A 83 -10.58 -12.07 -6.57
N TYR A 84 -10.78 -10.75 -6.41
CA TYR A 84 -11.73 -10.03 -7.22
C TYR A 84 -11.30 -10.08 -8.69
N PRO A 85 -12.13 -10.60 -9.61
CA PRO A 85 -11.74 -10.82 -10.98
C PRO A 85 -11.51 -9.50 -11.72
N LEU A 86 -10.44 -9.44 -12.52
CA LEU A 86 -10.14 -8.35 -13.43
C LEU A 86 -10.20 -8.89 -14.87
N PRO A 87 -11.38 -8.98 -15.49
CA PRO A 87 -11.51 -9.47 -16.87
C PRO A 87 -10.89 -8.48 -17.86
N ARG A 88 -10.65 -8.93 -19.10
CA ARG A 88 -10.17 -8.06 -20.18
C ARG A 88 -11.29 -7.14 -20.66
N TYR A 89 -10.98 -5.85 -20.80
CA TYR A 89 -11.87 -4.88 -21.40
C TYR A 89 -11.98 -5.14 -22.90
N HIS A 90 -13.16 -4.96 -23.49
CA HIS A 90 -13.40 -5.29 -24.90
C HIS A 90 -12.57 -4.46 -25.89
N LYS A 91 -12.21 -3.22 -25.51
CA LYS A 91 -11.33 -2.33 -26.28
C LYS A 91 -9.98 -2.25 -25.58
N GLN A 92 -8.99 -2.95 -26.11
CA GLN A 92 -7.62 -2.89 -25.57
C GLN A 92 -6.93 -1.62 -26.07
N LEU A 93 -6.11 -1.01 -25.21
CA LEU A 93 -5.20 0.06 -25.62
C LEU A 93 -4.06 -0.56 -26.44
N GLU A 94 -3.84 -0.09 -27.65
CA GLU A 94 -2.73 -0.50 -28.51
C GLU A 94 -1.59 0.51 -28.42
N ASN A 95 -1.86 1.75 -28.81
CA ASN A 95 -0.91 2.86 -28.74
C ASN A 95 -1.65 4.14 -28.36
N VAL A 96 -1.05 4.94 -27.50
CA VAL A 96 -1.58 6.24 -27.07
C VAL A 96 -0.58 7.30 -27.42
N GLN A 97 -1.00 8.28 -28.19
CA GLN A 97 -0.18 9.44 -28.54
C GLN A 97 -0.55 10.65 -27.67
N PHE A 98 0.45 11.42 -27.26
CA PHE A 98 0.27 12.63 -26.47
C PHE A 98 1.32 13.67 -26.82
N THR A 99 1.08 14.93 -26.40
CA THR A 99 2.01 16.04 -26.59
C THR A 99 2.48 16.54 -25.23
N TRP A 100 3.78 16.72 -25.10
CA TRP A 100 4.41 17.33 -23.93
C TRP A 100 5.51 18.31 -24.37
N GLN A 101 5.44 19.56 -23.92
CA GLN A 101 6.39 20.62 -24.28
C GLN A 101 6.62 20.69 -25.81
N ASP A 102 5.52 20.78 -26.56
CA ASP A 102 5.47 20.89 -28.05
C ASP A 102 6.08 19.68 -28.80
N LYS A 103 6.40 18.58 -28.12
CA LYS A 103 6.87 17.33 -28.72
C LYS A 103 5.80 16.25 -28.62
N LYS A 104 5.75 15.43 -29.66
CA LYS A 104 4.88 14.26 -29.71
C LYS A 104 5.61 13.06 -29.13
N TYR A 105 4.89 12.32 -28.31
CA TYR A 105 5.30 11.07 -27.68
C TYR A 105 4.19 10.06 -27.83
N ASP A 106 4.55 8.80 -27.62
CA ASP A 106 3.58 7.72 -27.54
C ASP A 106 3.73 6.89 -26.24
N LEU A 107 2.90 5.85 -26.09
CA LEU A 107 2.93 4.95 -24.95
C LEU A 107 4.32 4.33 -24.75
N PHE A 108 5.00 3.94 -25.83
CA PHE A 108 6.31 3.32 -25.74
C PHE A 108 7.39 4.30 -25.31
N ASP A 109 7.28 5.55 -25.76
CA ASP A 109 8.14 6.64 -25.29
C ASP A 109 7.97 6.86 -23.78
N TYR A 110 6.72 6.94 -23.28
CA TYR A 110 6.45 7.08 -21.85
C TYR A 110 7.06 5.92 -21.05
N VAL A 111 6.82 4.68 -21.49
CA VAL A 111 7.32 3.48 -20.82
C VAL A 111 8.86 3.46 -20.77
N ALA A 112 9.51 3.81 -21.88
CA ALA A 112 10.97 3.78 -21.99
C ALA A 112 11.63 4.94 -21.22
N LEU A 113 11.15 6.17 -21.41
CA LEU A 113 11.77 7.37 -20.86
C LEU A 113 11.56 7.51 -19.35
N ASP A 114 10.41 7.09 -18.84
CA ASP A 114 10.12 7.16 -17.40
C ASP A 114 10.46 5.84 -16.64
N SER A 115 11.19 4.93 -17.32
CA SER A 115 11.67 3.68 -16.72
C SER A 115 10.53 2.86 -16.08
N VAL A 116 9.40 2.75 -16.79
CA VAL A 116 8.24 1.99 -16.34
C VAL A 116 8.54 0.49 -16.46
N THR A 117 8.44 -0.24 -15.37
CA THR A 117 8.72 -1.69 -15.30
C THR A 117 7.46 -2.55 -15.32
N ALA A 118 6.32 -1.96 -14.99
CA ALA A 118 5.00 -2.55 -15.18
C ALA A 118 3.95 -1.45 -15.21
N MET A 119 2.89 -1.65 -15.97
CA MET A 119 1.76 -0.74 -16.05
C MET A 119 0.45 -1.51 -16.21
N LEU A 120 -0.57 -1.07 -15.46
CA LEU A 120 -1.94 -1.55 -15.54
C LEU A 120 -2.87 -0.38 -15.82
N VAL A 121 -3.77 -0.54 -16.78
CA VAL A 121 -4.88 0.38 -17.02
C VAL A 121 -6.19 -0.41 -16.88
N LEU A 122 -7.03 0.02 -15.95
CA LEU A 122 -8.38 -0.50 -15.77
C LEU A 122 -9.39 0.52 -16.31
N LYS A 123 -10.35 0.05 -17.08
CA LYS A 123 -11.55 0.79 -17.51
C LYS A 123 -12.79 0.01 -17.05
N ASP A 124 -13.68 0.65 -16.32
CA ASP A 124 -14.89 0.00 -15.74
C ASP A 124 -14.56 -1.29 -14.94
N GLY A 125 -13.41 -1.30 -14.23
CA GLY A 125 -12.94 -2.46 -13.46
C GLY A 125 -12.36 -3.60 -14.30
N GLN A 126 -12.14 -3.39 -15.60
CA GLN A 126 -11.61 -4.38 -16.54
C GLN A 126 -10.27 -3.95 -17.09
N ILE A 127 -9.37 -4.89 -17.40
CA ILE A 127 -8.03 -4.63 -17.90
C ILE A 127 -8.08 -4.17 -19.35
N ALA A 128 -7.84 -2.88 -19.58
CA ALA A 128 -7.67 -2.29 -20.91
C ALA A 128 -6.21 -2.34 -21.41
N TYR A 129 -5.26 -2.35 -20.49
CA TYR A 129 -3.83 -2.54 -20.81
C TYR A 129 -3.09 -3.12 -19.63
N GLU A 130 -2.11 -3.99 -19.90
CA GLU A 130 -1.27 -4.57 -18.86
C GLU A 130 0.05 -5.03 -19.47
N ILE A 131 1.17 -4.53 -18.93
CA ILE A 131 2.52 -4.96 -19.31
C ILE A 131 3.39 -5.17 -18.09
N TYR A 132 4.36 -6.07 -18.26
CA TYR A 132 5.42 -6.37 -17.31
C TYR A 132 6.75 -6.45 -18.06
N GLN A 133 7.78 -5.84 -17.50
CA GLN A 133 9.12 -5.78 -18.10
C GLN A 133 10.19 -6.18 -17.08
N PHE A 134 11.41 -6.39 -17.56
CA PHE A 134 12.58 -6.72 -16.73
C PHE A 134 12.38 -7.96 -15.83
N GLY A 135 11.62 -8.94 -16.33
CA GLY A 135 11.32 -10.16 -15.59
C GLY A 135 10.20 -10.01 -14.53
N ASN A 136 9.54 -8.86 -14.45
CA ASN A 136 8.33 -8.73 -13.65
C ASN A 136 7.17 -9.55 -14.26
N THR A 137 6.28 -10.02 -13.44
CA THR A 137 5.08 -10.78 -13.79
C THR A 137 3.90 -10.31 -12.92
N GLU A 138 2.71 -10.86 -13.14
CA GLU A 138 1.53 -10.59 -12.31
C GLU A 138 1.72 -10.93 -10.83
N LYS A 139 2.70 -11.78 -10.50
CA LYS A 139 3.04 -12.17 -9.13
C LYS A 139 4.14 -11.33 -8.49
N THR A 140 4.77 -10.44 -9.28
CA THR A 140 5.86 -9.60 -8.79
C THR A 140 5.32 -8.51 -7.87
N ARG A 141 5.79 -8.48 -6.62
CA ARG A 141 5.56 -7.36 -5.71
C ARG A 141 6.49 -6.21 -6.06
N TRP A 142 6.05 -5.00 -5.82
CA TRP A 142 6.82 -3.79 -6.08
C TRP A 142 6.63 -2.77 -4.97
N MET A 143 7.65 -1.95 -4.75
CA MET A 143 7.63 -0.93 -3.71
C MET A 143 6.60 0.18 -3.97
N SER A 144 5.83 0.54 -2.96
CA SER A 144 4.89 1.66 -3.02
C SER A 144 5.57 3.01 -2.88
N MET A 145 6.68 3.07 -2.18
CA MET A 145 7.20 4.31 -1.61
C MET A 145 6.08 5.16 -0.97
N SER A 146 5.95 6.44 -1.37
CA SER A 146 5.01 7.35 -0.73
C SER A 146 3.52 7.09 -1.01
N GLU A 147 3.16 6.17 -1.89
CA GLU A 147 1.77 5.68 -2.02
C GLU A 147 1.27 5.09 -0.68
N ALA A 148 2.18 4.53 0.12
CA ALA A 148 1.85 4.05 1.46
C ALA A 148 1.21 5.12 2.36
N LYS A 149 1.51 6.41 2.15
CA LYS A 149 0.87 7.51 2.89
C LYS A 149 -0.63 7.58 2.62
N SER A 150 -1.02 7.40 1.36
CA SER A 150 -2.44 7.35 0.97
C SER A 150 -3.14 6.14 1.60
N ILE A 151 -2.45 5.00 1.70
CA ILE A 151 -2.97 3.80 2.36
C ILE A 151 -3.09 4.03 3.88
N THR A 152 -2.07 4.62 4.52
CA THR A 152 -2.11 4.97 5.96
C THR A 152 -3.24 5.95 6.27
N SER A 153 -3.40 6.98 5.43
CA SER A 153 -4.51 7.94 5.53
C SER A 153 -5.87 7.24 5.41
N THR A 154 -5.99 6.27 4.52
CA THR A 154 -7.22 5.46 4.35
C THR A 154 -7.58 4.70 5.63
N LEU A 155 -6.58 4.18 6.35
CA LEU A 155 -6.81 3.50 7.64
C LEU A 155 -7.29 4.46 8.73
N VAL A 156 -6.93 5.74 8.69
CA VAL A 156 -7.55 6.77 9.56
C VAL A 156 -9.05 6.86 9.27
N GLY A 157 -9.42 6.93 7.98
CA GLY A 157 -10.83 6.93 7.57
C GLY A 157 -11.58 5.68 8.04
N ALA A 158 -11.00 4.50 7.84
CA ALA A 158 -11.59 3.25 8.32
C ALA A 158 -11.76 3.23 9.85
N ALA A 159 -10.76 3.73 10.59
CA ALA A 159 -10.82 3.82 12.05
C ALA A 159 -11.90 4.80 12.54
N ILE A 160 -12.16 5.87 11.78
CA ILE A 160 -13.30 6.79 12.06
C ILE A 160 -14.62 6.06 11.77
N ARG A 161 -14.74 5.34 10.67
CA ARG A 161 -15.96 4.59 10.34
C ARG A 161 -16.28 3.53 11.39
N ASP A 162 -15.25 2.86 11.91
CA ASP A 162 -15.40 1.84 12.96
C ASP A 162 -15.60 2.44 14.38
N GLY A 163 -15.48 3.77 14.55
CA GLY A 163 -15.66 4.45 15.83
C GLY A 163 -14.44 4.40 16.76
N TYR A 164 -13.28 3.93 16.30
CA TYR A 164 -12.02 3.96 17.06
C TYR A 164 -11.42 5.36 17.14
N ILE A 165 -11.65 6.17 16.12
CA ILE A 165 -11.32 7.59 16.05
C ILE A 165 -12.64 8.34 15.91
N LYS A 166 -12.84 9.44 16.65
CA LYS A 166 -14.12 10.17 16.61
C LYS A 166 -14.22 11.04 15.38
N SER A 167 -13.13 11.76 15.05
CA SER A 167 -13.12 12.77 13.99
C SER A 167 -11.69 13.09 13.54
N VAL A 168 -11.54 13.62 12.34
CA VAL A 168 -10.28 14.22 11.89
C VAL A 168 -9.89 15.47 12.71
N ASP A 169 -10.80 16.03 13.47
CA ASP A 169 -10.57 17.22 14.32
C ASP A 169 -10.09 16.84 15.73
N ASP A 170 -10.02 15.55 16.07
CA ASP A 170 -9.40 15.06 17.30
C ASP A 170 -7.90 15.41 17.30
N GLN A 171 -7.35 15.63 18.49
CA GLN A 171 -5.92 15.92 18.61
C GLN A 171 -5.08 14.64 18.49
N VAL A 172 -3.92 14.74 17.87
CA VAL A 172 -2.93 13.64 17.80
C VAL A 172 -2.60 13.11 19.20
N THR A 173 -2.49 14.01 20.17
CA THR A 173 -2.16 13.68 21.56
C THR A 173 -3.23 12.90 22.31
N ASP A 174 -4.46 12.83 21.79
CA ASP A 174 -5.52 11.99 22.37
C ASP A 174 -5.22 10.50 22.14
N TYR A 175 -4.57 10.16 21.04
CA TYR A 175 -4.21 8.80 20.65
C TYR A 175 -2.74 8.46 20.95
N VAL A 176 -1.86 9.48 20.92
CA VAL A 176 -0.41 9.31 21.15
C VAL A 176 0.05 10.22 22.30
N PRO A 177 -0.26 9.88 23.58
CA PRO A 177 0.01 10.73 24.75
C PRO A 177 1.47 11.15 24.92
N ARG A 178 2.42 10.36 24.41
CA ARG A 178 3.86 10.70 24.45
C ARG A 178 4.24 11.93 23.62
N LEU A 179 3.34 12.43 22.78
CA LEU A 179 3.51 13.68 22.03
C LEU A 179 2.99 14.93 22.77
N LYS A 180 2.42 14.79 23.99
CA LYS A 180 2.07 15.92 24.83
C LYS A 180 3.31 16.73 25.21
N GLY A 181 3.20 18.04 25.20
CA GLY A 181 4.31 18.94 25.48
C GLY A 181 5.34 19.08 24.33
N THR A 182 5.09 18.45 23.19
CA THR A 182 5.92 18.57 21.97
C THR A 182 5.29 19.54 20.97
N ALA A 183 5.90 19.67 19.78
CA ALA A 183 5.33 20.46 18.68
C ALA A 183 3.98 19.89 18.15
N TYR A 184 3.58 18.69 18.58
CA TYR A 184 2.28 18.08 18.24
C TYR A 184 1.15 18.48 19.22
N GLU A 185 1.44 19.21 20.30
CA GLU A 185 0.40 19.74 21.18
C GLU A 185 -0.52 20.69 20.40
N GLY A 186 -1.84 20.45 20.45
CA GLY A 186 -2.84 21.21 19.71
C GLY A 186 -2.90 20.94 18.20
N VAL A 187 -2.20 19.91 17.70
CA VAL A 187 -2.27 19.46 16.29
C VAL A 187 -3.38 18.45 16.12
N THR A 188 -4.32 18.71 15.20
CA THR A 188 -5.39 17.77 14.86
C THR A 188 -4.94 16.73 13.83
N LEU A 189 -5.67 15.61 13.74
CA LEU A 189 -5.45 14.60 12.69
C LEU A 189 -5.60 15.22 11.31
N ARG A 190 -6.55 16.14 11.11
CA ARG A 190 -6.71 16.92 9.87
C ARG A 190 -5.42 17.65 9.49
N ASN A 191 -4.76 18.31 10.44
CA ASN A 191 -3.51 19.02 10.17
C ASN A 191 -2.42 18.06 9.69
N VAL A 192 -2.32 16.89 10.29
CA VAL A 192 -1.32 15.87 9.89
C VAL A 192 -1.67 15.27 8.55
N LEU A 193 -2.94 14.92 8.29
CA LEU A 193 -3.41 14.40 7.01
C LEU A 193 -3.12 15.37 5.85
N MET A 194 -3.22 16.68 6.11
CA MET A 194 -2.93 17.74 5.14
C MET A 194 -1.44 18.14 5.08
N MET A 195 -0.54 17.46 5.80
CA MET A 195 0.85 17.86 5.93
C MET A 195 1.01 19.32 6.41
N ALA A 196 0.18 19.72 7.35
CA ALA A 196 0.10 21.09 7.85
C ALA A 196 0.14 21.14 9.40
N SER A 197 0.89 20.26 10.04
CA SER A 197 1.04 20.24 11.51
C SER A 197 1.76 21.48 12.06
N GLY A 198 2.56 22.16 11.24
CA GLY A 198 3.44 23.25 11.65
C GLY A 198 4.74 22.77 12.33
N VAL A 199 5.00 21.49 12.34
CA VAL A 199 6.28 20.91 12.82
C VAL A 199 7.39 21.20 11.79
N LYS A 200 8.56 21.62 12.26
CA LYS A 200 9.72 21.86 11.39
C LYS A 200 10.18 20.58 10.75
N TRP A 201 10.36 20.62 9.43
CA TRP A 201 10.78 19.44 8.67
C TRP A 201 11.46 19.81 7.35
N THR A 202 12.48 19.04 7.00
CA THR A 202 13.16 19.09 5.69
C THR A 202 13.06 17.73 5.01
N GLU A 203 12.36 17.66 3.86
CA GLU A 203 12.13 16.41 3.11
C GLU A 203 13.20 16.16 2.02
N ALA A 204 14.36 16.79 2.08
CA ALA A 204 15.42 16.63 1.08
C ALA A 204 16.03 15.22 1.12
N PHE A 205 15.70 14.38 0.13
CA PHE A 205 16.08 12.95 0.09
C PHE A 205 17.58 12.75 -0.01
N THR A 206 18.27 13.57 -0.79
CA THR A 206 19.72 13.47 -1.07
C THR A 206 20.60 14.28 -0.13
N ASP A 207 20.00 15.09 0.75
CA ASP A 207 20.75 15.81 1.79
C ASP A 207 20.90 14.95 3.05
N PRO A 208 22.13 14.50 3.40
CA PRO A 208 22.36 13.68 4.58
C PRO A 208 21.96 14.32 5.91
N GLN A 209 21.85 15.66 5.95
CA GLN A 209 21.50 16.43 7.15
C GLN A 209 19.98 16.66 7.27
N SER A 210 19.21 16.30 6.27
CA SER A 210 17.75 16.48 6.29
C SER A 210 17.06 15.65 7.38
N ASP A 211 15.90 16.13 7.84
CA ASP A 211 15.05 15.38 8.78
C ASP A 211 14.57 14.07 8.15
N ARG A 212 14.34 14.06 6.81
CA ARG A 212 14.00 12.84 6.07
C ARG A 212 15.09 11.78 6.20
N ARG A 213 16.39 12.15 6.10
CA ARG A 213 17.51 11.23 6.27
C ARG A 213 17.72 10.85 7.74
N ALA A 214 17.38 11.75 8.67
CA ALA A 214 17.35 11.43 10.10
C ALA A 214 16.29 10.34 10.42
N LEU A 215 15.11 10.43 9.80
CA LEU A 215 14.06 9.41 9.91
C LEU A 215 14.52 8.06 9.33
N LEU A 216 15.21 8.08 8.19
CA LEU A 216 15.78 6.88 7.61
C LEU A 216 16.79 6.22 8.56
N ARG A 217 17.70 7.02 9.16
CA ARG A 217 18.66 6.48 10.15
C ARG A 217 17.96 5.91 11.39
N ALA A 218 16.89 6.55 11.86
CA ALA A 218 16.07 6.02 12.96
C ALA A 218 15.46 4.65 12.60
N GLN A 219 14.94 4.50 11.37
CA GLN A 219 14.45 3.22 10.87
C GLN A 219 15.59 2.18 10.75
N MET A 220 16.72 2.56 10.17
CA MET A 220 17.88 1.67 10.00
C MET A 220 18.46 1.19 11.32
N SER A 221 18.34 1.97 12.38
CA SER A 221 18.80 1.57 13.73
C SER A 221 18.02 0.38 14.29
N GLN A 222 16.83 0.10 13.74
CA GLN A 222 15.91 -0.94 14.20
C GLN A 222 15.59 -0.84 15.70
N THR A 223 15.75 0.37 16.27
CA THR A 223 15.45 0.66 17.68
C THR A 223 13.96 0.96 17.84
N PRO A 224 13.21 0.20 18.65
CA PRO A 224 11.78 0.42 18.84
C PRO A 224 11.47 1.87 19.26
N GLY A 225 10.56 2.50 18.52
CA GLY A 225 10.11 3.87 18.80
C GLY A 225 11.07 4.99 18.40
N ALA A 226 12.24 4.69 17.78
CA ALA A 226 13.22 5.71 17.36
C ALA A 226 12.62 6.73 16.38
N ALA A 227 11.81 6.29 15.44
CA ALA A 227 11.11 7.17 14.49
C ALA A 227 10.20 8.17 15.22
N MET A 228 9.42 7.71 16.19
CA MET A 228 8.53 8.59 16.96
C MET A 228 9.28 9.47 17.96
N ALA A 229 10.40 9.01 18.51
CA ALA A 229 11.29 9.85 19.33
C ALA A 229 11.87 11.01 18.51
N LEU A 230 12.25 10.75 17.26
CA LEU A 230 12.66 11.80 16.33
C LEU A 230 11.51 12.81 16.11
N MET A 231 10.29 12.35 15.81
CA MET A 231 9.17 13.26 15.59
C MET A 231 8.85 14.10 16.82
N ALA A 232 8.86 13.50 18.01
CA ALA A 232 8.66 14.22 19.28
C ALA A 232 9.72 15.31 19.53
N SER A 233 10.94 15.15 19.02
CA SER A 233 12.05 16.10 19.20
C SER A 233 12.02 17.28 18.22
N ARG A 234 11.19 17.24 17.18
CA ARG A 234 11.14 18.32 16.18
C ARG A 234 10.47 19.56 16.77
N PRO A 235 11.02 20.77 16.56
CA PRO A 235 10.42 21.99 17.05
C PRO A 235 9.22 22.43 16.20
N ARG A 236 8.39 23.29 16.74
CA ARG A 236 7.33 23.97 15.98
C ARG A 236 7.95 25.07 15.13
N ALA A 237 7.56 25.14 13.84
CA ALA A 237 7.95 26.19 12.89
C ALA A 237 6.79 27.11 12.49
N ALA A 238 5.54 26.62 12.56
CA ALA A 238 4.34 27.37 12.21
C ALA A 238 3.15 26.95 13.08
N GLN A 239 2.08 27.73 13.05
CA GLN A 239 0.83 27.33 13.69
C GLN A 239 0.20 26.18 12.90
N PRO A 240 -0.42 25.19 13.60
CA PRO A 240 -1.10 24.07 12.94
C PRO A 240 -2.17 24.56 11.97
N GLY A 241 -2.17 23.99 10.76
CA GLY A 241 -3.10 24.29 9.69
C GLY A 241 -2.75 25.51 8.82
N THR A 242 -1.62 26.21 9.06
CA THR A 242 -1.31 27.47 8.33
C THR A 242 -0.28 27.29 7.23
N VAL A 243 0.56 26.24 7.28
CA VAL A 243 1.61 26.00 6.29
C VAL A 243 1.61 24.52 5.93
N ASN A 244 1.45 24.21 4.64
CA ASN A 244 1.69 22.87 4.14
C ASN A 244 3.20 22.66 3.97
N ASN A 245 3.72 21.61 4.57
CA ASN A 245 5.10 21.20 4.43
C ASN A 245 5.15 19.68 4.35
N TYR A 246 5.38 19.14 3.14
CA TYR A 246 5.43 17.69 2.93
C TYR A 246 6.42 17.03 3.90
N ASN A 247 5.93 16.10 4.70
CA ASN A 247 6.65 15.53 5.84
C ASN A 247 6.37 14.03 5.97
N THR A 248 7.33 13.20 5.55
CA THR A 248 7.19 11.75 5.66
C THR A 248 7.06 11.27 7.12
N GLY A 249 7.60 12.00 8.09
CA GLY A 249 7.44 11.67 9.52
C GLY A 249 6.00 11.82 10.01
N GLU A 250 5.18 12.68 9.40
CA GLU A 250 3.76 12.80 9.76
C GLU A 250 2.96 11.55 9.41
N ALA A 251 3.33 10.85 8.35
CA ALA A 251 2.73 9.56 8.06
C ALA A 251 3.07 8.50 9.13
N GLN A 252 4.28 8.57 9.74
CA GLN A 252 4.61 7.73 10.89
C GLN A 252 3.79 8.09 12.13
N VAL A 253 3.52 9.38 12.35
CA VAL A 253 2.62 9.82 13.44
C VAL A 253 1.22 9.28 13.23
N LEU A 254 0.68 9.32 12.01
CA LEU A 254 -0.64 8.73 11.71
C LEU A 254 -0.66 7.21 11.87
N ALA A 255 0.40 6.51 11.49
CA ALA A 255 0.53 5.08 11.73
C ALA A 255 0.42 4.74 13.22
N GLU A 256 1.10 5.52 14.06
CA GLU A 256 1.02 5.38 15.52
C GLU A 256 -0.40 5.70 16.05
N VAL A 257 -1.04 6.75 15.53
CA VAL A 257 -2.43 7.10 15.88
C VAL A 257 -3.37 5.95 15.59
N VAL A 258 -3.34 5.42 14.36
CA VAL A 258 -4.21 4.30 13.96
C VAL A 258 -3.94 3.09 14.84
N ARG A 259 -2.67 2.67 14.98
CA ARG A 259 -2.29 1.52 15.81
C ARG A 259 -2.79 1.67 17.25
N SER A 260 -2.63 2.85 17.83
CA SER A 260 -3.06 3.14 19.22
C SER A 260 -4.58 3.12 19.36
N ALA A 261 -5.31 3.59 18.35
CA ALA A 261 -6.77 3.62 18.35
C ALA A 261 -7.36 2.22 18.18
N VAL A 262 -6.92 1.48 17.15
CA VAL A 262 -7.47 0.15 16.82
C VAL A 262 -6.87 -0.98 17.66
N LYS A 263 -5.75 -0.73 18.37
CA LYS A 263 -5.02 -1.69 19.22
C LYS A 263 -4.58 -2.96 18.52
N MET A 264 -4.30 -2.87 17.23
CA MET A 264 -3.74 -3.96 16.43
C MET A 264 -2.72 -3.43 15.41
N PRO A 265 -1.84 -4.27 14.83
CA PRO A 265 -0.96 -3.88 13.73
C PRO A 265 -1.72 -3.29 12.55
N LEU A 266 -1.11 -2.30 11.86
CA LEU A 266 -1.75 -1.68 10.69
C LEU A 266 -1.94 -2.67 9.54
N ALA A 267 -1.00 -3.57 9.34
CA ALA A 267 -1.09 -4.63 8.34
C ALA A 267 -2.29 -5.55 8.59
N ASP A 268 -2.54 -5.93 9.85
CA ASP A 268 -3.69 -6.75 10.23
C ASP A 268 -5.00 -5.98 10.05
N TYR A 269 -5.02 -4.68 10.41
CA TYR A 269 -6.18 -3.83 10.20
C TYR A 269 -6.49 -3.61 8.72
N LEU A 270 -5.46 -3.35 7.90
CA LEU A 270 -5.59 -3.26 6.45
C LEU A 270 -6.09 -4.58 5.84
N THR A 271 -5.55 -5.72 6.32
CA THR A 271 -6.00 -7.06 5.94
C THR A 271 -7.50 -7.22 6.15
N GLN A 272 -7.99 -6.93 7.36
CA GLN A 272 -9.38 -7.15 7.74
C GLN A 272 -10.36 -6.18 7.06
N LYS A 273 -9.95 -4.91 6.91
CA LYS A 273 -10.86 -3.86 6.43
C LYS A 273 -10.91 -3.72 4.91
N ILE A 274 -9.79 -3.97 4.24
CA ILE A 274 -9.67 -3.64 2.81
C ILE A 274 -9.10 -4.82 2.02
N TRP A 275 -7.94 -5.38 2.44
CA TRP A 275 -7.18 -6.29 1.58
C TRP A 275 -7.95 -7.57 1.26
N GLN A 276 -8.44 -8.27 2.27
CA GLN A 276 -9.27 -9.47 2.09
C GLN A 276 -10.67 -9.15 1.52
N PRO A 277 -11.45 -8.20 2.09
CA PRO A 277 -12.78 -7.92 1.56
C PRO A 277 -12.79 -7.41 0.11
N MET A 278 -11.75 -6.66 -0.31
CA MET A 278 -11.60 -6.20 -1.68
C MET A 278 -11.17 -7.32 -2.65
N GLY A 279 -10.85 -8.50 -2.15
CA GLY A 279 -10.40 -9.63 -2.96
C GLY A 279 -9.04 -9.37 -3.59
N MET A 280 -8.06 -8.93 -2.78
CA MET A 280 -6.68 -8.84 -3.26
C MET A 280 -6.15 -10.23 -3.58
N GLU A 281 -5.38 -10.34 -4.66
CA GLU A 281 -4.96 -11.62 -5.23
C GLU A 281 -3.77 -12.23 -4.49
N HIS A 282 -2.87 -11.37 -3.99
CA HIS A 282 -1.64 -11.78 -3.35
C HIS A 282 -1.41 -11.10 -2.01
N ASP A 283 -0.65 -11.79 -1.16
CA ASP A 283 -0.13 -11.19 0.07
C ASP A 283 0.79 -10.02 -0.29
N ALA A 284 0.65 -8.94 0.46
CA ALA A 284 1.58 -7.82 0.44
C ALA A 284 2.47 -7.82 1.69
N LYS A 285 3.53 -7.00 1.67
CA LYS A 285 4.44 -6.80 2.80
C LYS A 285 4.48 -5.33 3.18
N TRP A 286 4.66 -5.05 4.46
CA TRP A 286 4.82 -3.69 4.97
C TRP A 286 6.01 -3.60 5.92
N TRP A 287 6.93 -2.69 5.64
CA TRP A 287 8.12 -2.46 6.48
C TRP A 287 7.76 -2.08 7.91
N LEU A 288 8.57 -2.54 8.85
CA LEU A 288 8.49 -2.20 10.26
C LEU A 288 9.64 -1.27 10.67
N ASP A 289 9.42 -0.45 11.69
CA ASP A 289 10.44 0.42 12.29
C ASP A 289 11.47 -0.36 13.11
N SER A 290 11.10 -1.58 13.52
CA SER A 290 11.93 -2.50 14.30
C SER A 290 11.34 -3.91 14.24
N PRO A 291 12.07 -4.98 14.65
CA PRO A 291 11.50 -6.33 14.74
C PRO A 291 10.23 -6.33 15.61
N ASN A 292 9.12 -6.81 15.05
CA ASN A 292 7.79 -6.79 15.67
C ASN A 292 7.25 -5.38 16.01
N GLY A 293 7.85 -4.34 15.46
CA GLY A 293 7.51 -2.94 15.70
C GLY A 293 6.26 -2.47 14.96
N ILE A 294 6.24 -1.17 14.68
CA ILE A 294 5.13 -0.49 13.99
C ILE A 294 5.46 -0.40 12.50
N GLU A 295 4.45 -0.50 11.67
CA GLU A 295 4.56 -0.29 10.23
C GLU A 295 5.04 1.13 9.91
N ILE A 296 5.91 1.24 8.90
CA ILE A 296 6.38 2.54 8.40
C ILE A 296 5.27 3.21 7.60
N GLY A 297 4.58 4.17 8.21
CA GLY A 297 3.38 4.79 7.64
C GLY A 297 3.60 5.54 6.32
N GLY A 298 4.83 5.98 6.05
CA GLY A 298 5.14 6.82 4.89
C GLY A 298 5.75 6.10 3.69
N SER A 299 6.01 4.77 3.79
CA SER A 299 6.64 3.97 2.73
C SER A 299 6.61 2.48 3.06
N GLY A 300 7.18 1.66 2.15
CA GLY A 300 7.54 0.28 2.48
C GLY A 300 6.43 -0.76 2.35
N ILE A 301 5.32 -0.42 1.70
CA ILE A 301 4.38 -1.43 1.21
C ILE A 301 4.95 -2.02 -0.08
N SER A 302 4.88 -3.34 -0.19
CA SER A 302 5.27 -4.10 -1.37
C SER A 302 4.11 -4.99 -1.77
N ALA A 303 3.49 -4.71 -2.93
CA ALA A 303 2.29 -5.40 -3.42
C ALA A 303 2.36 -5.60 -4.94
N THR A 304 1.47 -6.42 -5.50
CA THR A 304 1.40 -6.65 -6.94
C THR A 304 0.72 -5.50 -7.67
N LEU A 305 0.98 -5.40 -8.96
CA LEU A 305 0.40 -4.37 -9.84
C LEU A 305 -1.13 -4.39 -9.82
N ARG A 306 -1.71 -5.59 -9.92
CA ARG A 306 -3.17 -5.77 -9.91
C ARG A 306 -3.79 -5.44 -8.56
N ASP A 307 -3.10 -5.70 -7.45
CA ASP A 307 -3.62 -5.38 -6.13
C ASP A 307 -3.58 -3.88 -5.84
N PHE A 308 -2.57 -3.14 -6.32
CA PHE A 308 -2.63 -1.68 -6.32
C PHE A 308 -3.76 -1.15 -7.24
N GLY A 309 -4.05 -1.84 -8.35
CA GLY A 309 -5.20 -1.55 -9.20
C GLY A 309 -6.53 -1.72 -8.46
N ARG A 310 -6.70 -2.81 -7.70
CA ARG A 310 -7.88 -3.04 -6.85
C ARG A 310 -8.01 -1.99 -5.74
N PHE A 311 -6.89 -1.55 -5.17
CA PHE A 311 -6.90 -0.44 -4.21
C PHE A 311 -7.35 0.88 -4.88
N GLY A 312 -6.90 1.15 -6.10
CA GLY A 312 -7.41 2.28 -6.91
C GLY A 312 -8.93 2.17 -7.17
N MET A 313 -9.43 0.97 -7.50
CA MET A 313 -10.87 0.72 -7.67
C MET A 313 -11.66 0.92 -6.36
N PHE A 314 -11.11 0.55 -5.21
CA PHE A 314 -11.72 0.83 -3.91
C PHE A 314 -11.97 2.33 -3.71
N PHE A 315 -10.99 3.18 -4.07
CA PHE A 315 -11.15 4.63 -4.05
C PHE A 315 -12.12 5.14 -5.12
N MET A 316 -12.07 4.61 -6.34
CA MET A 316 -13.03 4.92 -7.41
C MET A 316 -14.47 4.62 -6.96
N ASN A 317 -14.67 3.55 -6.19
CA ASN A 317 -15.97 3.14 -5.62
C ASN A 317 -16.30 3.85 -4.28
N GLN A 318 -15.71 5.02 -4.03
CA GLN A 318 -15.97 5.85 -2.84
C GLN A 318 -15.71 5.13 -1.50
N GLY A 319 -14.75 4.20 -1.45
CA GLY A 319 -14.42 3.45 -0.25
C GLY A 319 -15.47 2.42 0.16
N GLN A 320 -16.22 1.90 -0.81
CA GLN A 320 -17.23 0.85 -0.62
C GLN A 320 -16.72 -0.50 -1.16
N ILE A 321 -17.06 -1.57 -0.47
CA ILE A 321 -16.83 -2.96 -0.86
C ILE A 321 -18.17 -3.69 -0.72
N ASP A 322 -18.65 -4.32 -1.81
CA ASP A 322 -19.95 -5.05 -1.85
C ASP A 322 -21.12 -4.24 -1.26
N GLY A 323 -21.16 -2.92 -1.56
CA GLY A 323 -22.19 -2.00 -1.07
C GLY A 323 -22.04 -1.57 0.39
N GLN A 324 -21.02 -2.06 1.10
CA GLN A 324 -20.72 -1.64 2.46
C GLN A 324 -19.69 -0.51 2.48
N SER A 325 -19.98 0.58 3.16
CA SER A 325 -19.04 1.69 3.32
C SER A 325 -17.96 1.34 4.36
N ILE A 326 -16.73 1.25 3.92
CA ILE A 326 -15.54 1.05 4.77
C ILE A 326 -14.99 2.40 5.27
N LEU A 327 -15.25 3.45 4.53
CA LEU A 327 -14.85 4.82 4.86
C LEU A 327 -16.08 5.66 5.23
N PRO A 328 -15.91 6.75 6.00
CA PRO A 328 -17.01 7.68 6.28
C PRO A 328 -17.55 8.32 5.00
N ASP A 329 -18.81 8.68 5.00
CA ASP A 329 -19.43 9.40 3.88
C ASP A 329 -18.66 10.68 3.55
N GLY A 330 -18.33 10.85 2.27
CA GLY A 330 -17.56 11.99 1.77
C GLY A 330 -16.06 11.94 2.09
N TRP A 331 -15.55 10.87 2.71
CA TRP A 331 -14.11 10.73 2.99
C TRP A 331 -13.26 10.82 1.72
N VAL A 332 -13.58 10.02 0.70
CA VAL A 332 -12.81 10.00 -0.56
C VAL A 332 -12.74 11.39 -1.15
N ARG A 333 -13.88 12.12 -1.23
CA ARG A 333 -13.89 13.50 -1.73
C ARG A 333 -12.99 14.43 -0.91
N GLN A 334 -13.04 14.35 0.44
CA GLN A 334 -12.18 15.18 1.30
C GLN A 334 -10.71 14.81 1.15
N ALA A 335 -10.41 13.52 1.02
CA ALA A 335 -9.05 13.01 0.91
C ALA A 335 -8.39 13.35 -0.44
N THR A 336 -9.16 13.48 -1.51
CA THR A 336 -8.64 13.56 -2.88
C THR A 336 -8.86 14.90 -3.56
N SER A 337 -9.54 15.85 -2.92
CA SER A 337 -9.77 17.20 -3.44
C SER A 337 -8.74 18.18 -2.91
N SER A 338 -8.51 19.24 -3.70
CA SER A 338 -7.83 20.44 -3.20
C SER A 338 -8.59 21.02 -1.99
N THR A 339 -7.86 21.53 -1.03
CA THR A 339 -8.41 22.07 0.20
C THR A 339 -7.90 23.49 0.47
N THR A 340 -8.13 24.01 1.66
CA THR A 340 -7.69 25.35 2.06
C THR A 340 -7.01 25.27 3.42
N LEU A 341 -5.91 25.97 3.56
CA LEU A 341 -5.25 26.16 4.85
C LEU A 341 -6.08 27.08 5.75
N LYS A 342 -5.79 27.08 7.04
CA LYS A 342 -6.52 27.85 8.04
C LYS A 342 -6.52 29.38 7.78
N ASP A 343 -5.50 29.87 7.09
CA ASP A 343 -5.39 31.27 6.68
C ASP A 343 -6.07 31.58 5.33
N GLY A 344 -6.83 30.65 4.77
CA GLY A 344 -7.57 30.78 3.52
C GLY A 344 -6.77 30.49 2.26
N LYS A 345 -5.47 30.16 2.36
CA LYS A 345 -4.67 29.83 1.17
C LYS A 345 -5.10 28.51 0.56
N PRO A 346 -5.28 28.42 -0.77
CA PRO A 346 -5.59 27.17 -1.43
C PRO A 346 -4.43 26.18 -1.32
N LEU A 347 -4.74 24.91 -1.20
CA LEU A 347 -3.80 23.81 -1.10
C LEU A 347 -4.18 22.73 -2.10
N ALA A 348 -3.33 22.47 -3.08
CA ALA A 348 -3.49 21.38 -4.06
C ALA A 348 -3.00 20.04 -3.44
N TYR A 349 -3.55 19.69 -2.29
CA TYR A 349 -3.26 18.48 -1.54
C TYR A 349 -4.44 18.12 -0.65
N GLY A 350 -4.78 16.82 -0.60
CA GLY A 350 -5.83 16.32 0.25
C GLY A 350 -5.29 15.63 1.50
N TYR A 351 -5.92 14.54 1.92
CA TYR A 351 -5.47 13.71 3.03
C TYR A 351 -4.43 12.68 2.52
N MET A 352 -3.20 13.15 2.28
CA MET A 352 -2.08 12.37 1.70
C MET A 352 -2.37 11.85 0.28
N TRP A 353 -3.26 12.50 -0.44
CA TRP A 353 -3.56 12.30 -1.85
C TRP A 353 -3.28 13.56 -2.65
N TRP A 354 -2.97 13.39 -3.93
CA TRP A 354 -2.67 14.47 -4.88
C TRP A 354 -3.85 14.67 -5.83
N PRO A 355 -4.63 15.75 -5.68
CA PRO A 355 -5.63 16.12 -6.67
C PRO A 355 -5.00 16.35 -8.04
N ALA A 356 -5.77 16.09 -9.09
CA ALA A 356 -5.36 16.34 -10.46
C ALA A 356 -5.05 17.83 -10.74
N GLN A 357 -4.25 18.09 -11.79
CA GLN A 357 -3.71 19.41 -12.07
C GLN A 357 -4.02 19.92 -13.49
N THR A 358 -4.50 19.09 -14.40
CA THR A 358 -4.94 19.53 -15.75
C THR A 358 -6.41 19.90 -15.72
N GLU A 359 -6.84 20.76 -16.66
CA GLU A 359 -8.22 21.23 -16.73
C GLU A 359 -9.22 20.06 -16.82
N GLN A 360 -8.96 19.10 -17.71
CA GLN A 360 -9.86 17.96 -17.90
C GLN A 360 -9.85 17.03 -16.68
N SER A 361 -8.69 16.67 -16.15
CA SER A 361 -8.60 15.78 -15.00
C SER A 361 -9.16 16.41 -13.71
N ILE A 362 -9.07 17.74 -13.54
CA ILE A 362 -9.75 18.47 -12.45
C ILE A 362 -11.26 18.37 -12.61
N LYS A 363 -11.79 18.60 -13.83
CA LYS A 363 -13.22 18.48 -14.13
C LYS A 363 -13.74 17.06 -13.85
N ASP A 364 -12.97 16.06 -14.15
CA ASP A 364 -13.28 14.65 -13.90
C ASP A 364 -13.13 14.28 -12.41
N GLY A 365 -12.57 15.13 -11.58
CA GLY A 365 -12.30 14.85 -10.17
C GLY A 365 -11.21 13.81 -9.96
N ALA A 366 -10.23 13.73 -10.89
CA ALA A 366 -9.15 12.75 -10.83
C ALA A 366 -8.11 13.08 -9.73
N TYR A 367 -7.40 12.07 -9.28
CA TYR A 367 -6.39 12.17 -8.23
C TYR A 367 -5.38 11.02 -8.30
N SER A 368 -4.28 11.15 -7.55
CA SER A 368 -3.23 10.13 -7.49
C SER A 368 -2.68 9.91 -6.09
N ALA A 369 -2.34 8.65 -5.80
CA ALA A 369 -1.30 8.32 -4.84
C ALA A 369 0.03 8.25 -5.59
N ILE A 370 1.09 8.87 -5.04
CA ILE A 370 2.35 9.03 -5.77
C ILE A 370 3.53 8.62 -4.89
N GLY A 371 4.40 7.76 -5.42
CA GLY A 371 5.67 7.35 -4.83
C GLY A 371 6.88 7.89 -5.61
N MET A 372 8.04 7.91 -4.95
CA MET A 372 9.32 8.19 -5.63
C MET A 372 9.57 7.17 -6.74
N GLN A 373 10.45 7.52 -7.66
CA GLN A 373 10.94 6.67 -8.76
C GLN A 373 9.86 6.18 -9.72
N GLY A 374 8.72 6.91 -9.83
CA GLY A 374 7.69 6.65 -10.84
C GLY A 374 6.54 5.75 -10.40
N GLN A 375 6.33 5.58 -9.09
CA GLN A 375 5.16 4.87 -8.57
C GLN A 375 3.93 5.76 -8.66
N ASN A 376 2.83 5.26 -9.25
CA ASN A 376 1.55 5.96 -9.30
C ASN A 376 0.37 5.00 -9.22
N ILE A 377 -0.64 5.43 -8.46
CA ILE A 377 -2.01 4.93 -8.56
C ILE A 377 -2.85 6.15 -8.92
N TYR A 378 -3.16 6.31 -10.21
CA TYR A 378 -4.03 7.37 -10.72
C TYR A 378 -5.46 6.85 -10.80
N VAL A 379 -6.42 7.66 -10.39
CA VAL A 379 -7.85 7.35 -10.43
C VAL A 379 -8.61 8.51 -11.07
N ASN A 380 -9.38 8.21 -12.13
CA ASN A 380 -10.33 9.13 -12.74
C ASN A 380 -11.75 8.58 -12.54
N PRO A 381 -12.49 9.07 -11.54
CA PRO A 381 -13.80 8.52 -11.19
C PRO A 381 -14.87 8.81 -12.23
N ALA A 382 -14.82 9.96 -12.93
CA ALA A 382 -15.80 10.31 -13.96
C ALA A 382 -15.68 9.35 -15.15
N GLN A 383 -14.47 9.02 -15.54
CA GLN A 383 -14.19 8.12 -16.67
C GLN A 383 -14.03 6.65 -16.24
N LYS A 384 -14.13 6.35 -14.94
CA LYS A 384 -13.95 5.01 -14.37
C LYS A 384 -12.64 4.35 -14.83
N VAL A 385 -11.56 5.11 -14.80
CA VAL A 385 -10.22 4.67 -15.17
C VAL A 385 -9.31 4.63 -13.93
N VAL A 386 -8.57 3.55 -13.79
CA VAL A 386 -7.46 3.43 -12.83
C VAL A 386 -6.18 3.11 -13.62
N ILE A 387 -5.11 3.84 -13.36
CA ILE A 387 -3.79 3.58 -13.94
C ILE A 387 -2.79 3.34 -12.81
N VAL A 388 -2.09 2.21 -12.86
CA VAL A 388 -1.01 1.91 -11.92
C VAL A 388 0.29 1.78 -12.70
N THR A 389 1.35 2.43 -12.23
CA THR A 389 2.70 2.29 -12.81
C THR A 389 3.71 1.89 -11.75
N PHE A 390 4.56 0.93 -12.09
CA PHE A 390 5.78 0.59 -11.37
C PHE A 390 6.95 1.23 -12.10
N GLY A 391 7.61 2.18 -11.47
CA GLY A 391 8.75 2.87 -12.04
C GLY A 391 10.06 2.48 -11.38
N ALA A 392 11.14 2.48 -12.16
CA ALA A 392 12.51 2.30 -11.68
C ALA A 392 13.38 3.51 -12.03
N GLN A 393 12.84 4.73 -11.92
CA GLN A 393 13.58 5.94 -12.18
C GLN A 393 14.84 6.01 -11.30
N PRO A 394 16.01 6.36 -11.87
CA PRO A 394 17.30 6.18 -11.18
C PRO A 394 17.53 7.17 -10.04
N LYS A 395 16.78 8.27 -9.99
CA LYS A 395 16.96 9.34 -9.00
C LYS A 395 15.70 9.54 -8.17
N PRO A 396 15.83 9.81 -6.86
CA PRO A 396 14.70 10.08 -5.98
C PRO A 396 14.03 11.44 -6.28
N LEU A 397 14.73 12.34 -6.95
CA LEU A 397 14.19 13.63 -7.40
C LEU A 397 13.42 13.40 -8.68
N ARG A 398 12.17 13.85 -8.69
CA ARG A 398 11.30 13.82 -9.88
C ARG A 398 11.94 14.64 -11.01
N ARG A 399 12.56 13.96 -11.93
CA ARG A 399 12.84 14.44 -13.26
C ARG A 399 12.25 13.43 -14.24
N THR A 400 10.92 13.44 -14.32
CA THR A 400 10.23 12.75 -15.40
C THR A 400 10.69 13.39 -16.71
N LEU A 401 11.12 12.57 -17.66
CA LEU A 401 11.49 13.05 -18.99
C LEU A 401 10.26 13.41 -19.80
N VAL A 402 9.13 12.80 -19.46
CA VAL A 402 7.79 13.11 -19.99
C VAL A 402 6.80 13.21 -18.83
N SER A 403 5.74 14.02 -19.02
CA SER A 403 4.74 14.19 -17.98
C SER A 403 3.86 12.94 -17.81
N PRO A 404 3.86 12.27 -16.65
CA PRO A 404 2.89 11.21 -16.38
C PRO A 404 1.45 11.67 -16.51
N VAL A 405 1.15 12.92 -16.09
CA VAL A 405 -0.20 13.49 -16.14
C VAL A 405 -0.66 13.66 -17.58
N ALA A 406 0.19 14.19 -18.48
CA ALA A 406 -0.14 14.33 -19.90
C ALA A 406 -0.38 12.95 -20.56
N PHE A 407 0.39 11.94 -20.17
CA PHE A 407 0.19 10.58 -20.64
C PHE A 407 -1.12 9.98 -20.10
N PHE A 408 -1.43 10.14 -18.80
CA PHE A 408 -2.66 9.61 -18.19
C PHE A 408 -3.91 10.25 -18.80
N ASP A 409 -3.89 11.57 -19.06
CA ASP A 409 -5.00 12.24 -19.74
C ASP A 409 -5.21 11.69 -21.16
N ALA A 410 -4.13 11.39 -21.88
CA ALA A 410 -4.24 10.78 -23.22
C ALA A 410 -4.74 9.32 -23.16
N VAL A 411 -4.35 8.55 -22.15
CA VAL A 411 -4.90 7.21 -21.91
C VAL A 411 -6.40 7.27 -21.65
N VAL A 412 -6.84 8.21 -20.80
CA VAL A 412 -8.26 8.42 -20.50
C VAL A 412 -9.02 8.76 -21.80
N ALA A 413 -8.53 9.73 -22.58
CA ALA A 413 -9.15 10.13 -23.84
C ALA A 413 -9.20 9.00 -24.90
N ALA A 414 -8.24 8.08 -24.88
CA ALA A 414 -8.22 6.93 -25.81
C ALA A 414 -9.23 5.84 -25.45
N LEU A 415 -9.75 5.85 -24.21
CA LEU A 415 -10.73 4.88 -23.71
C LEU A 415 -12.18 5.38 -23.71
N ASP A 416 -12.40 6.66 -24.07
CA ASP A 416 -13.72 7.27 -24.25
C ASP A 416 -14.48 6.75 -25.46
#